data_6bcddd6cc64b119bf75e1b16f22dbc0d
#
_entry.id   6bcddd6cc64b119bf75e1b16f22dbc0d
#
_cell.length_a   1.000
_cell.length_b   1.000
_cell.length_c   1.000
_cell.angle_alpha   90.00
_cell.angle_beta   90.00
_cell.angle_gamma   90.00
#
_symmetry.space_group_name_H-M   'P 1'
#
loop_
_entity.id
_entity.type
_entity.pdbx_description
1 polymer ?
#
loop_
_entity_poly.entity_id
_entity_poly.type
_entity_poly.pdbx_seq_one_letter_code
_entity_poly.pdbx_strand_id
1 'polypeptide(L)'
;GMAALCKTDDYRERIEANPANLEALMNMTAEHFIDVMSRLRELFTERAHLPVMGVTEDELQSIKAPTIIIPGNDKTHSSESGQAAHRLIPGSRIHNLSIADQDVPLIPFDQWAPYEVEITDVFCGFMKEIIAEH
;
A
#
# COMPACT_ATOMS: atom_id res chain seq x y z
N GLY A 1 25.14 6.09 11.82
CA GLY A 1 24.78 6.66 10.53
C GLY A 1 24.20 5.62 9.58
N MET A 2 23.97 5.95 8.31
CA MET A 2 23.29 5.10 7.32
C MET A 2 23.93 3.71 7.14
N ALA A 3 25.25 3.60 7.17
CA ALA A 3 25.94 2.30 7.10
C ALA A 3 25.61 1.35 8.27
N ALA A 4 25.28 1.87 9.44
CA ALA A 4 24.85 1.05 10.57
C ALA A 4 23.38 0.62 10.41
N LEU A 5 22.53 1.52 9.90
CA LEU A 5 21.13 1.23 9.58
C LEU A 5 21.02 0.06 8.59
N CYS A 6 21.80 0.09 7.51
CA CYS A 6 21.79 -0.98 6.49
C CYS A 6 22.20 -2.37 7.03
N LYS A 7 22.76 -2.45 8.25
CA LYS A 7 23.12 -3.72 8.90
C LYS A 7 22.07 -4.24 9.86
N THR A 8 21.02 -3.48 10.15
CA THR A 8 19.90 -3.96 10.94
C THR A 8 19.12 -5.00 10.17
N ASP A 9 18.46 -5.92 10.88
CA ASP A 9 17.74 -7.02 10.25
C ASP A 9 16.66 -6.52 9.28
N ASP A 10 15.87 -5.52 9.69
CA ASP A 10 14.80 -4.94 8.87
C ASP A 10 15.30 -4.37 7.53
N TYR A 11 16.44 -3.67 7.54
CA TYR A 11 16.97 -3.07 6.31
C TYR A 11 17.81 -4.05 5.50
N ARG A 12 18.48 -5.01 6.14
CA ARG A 12 19.20 -6.07 5.43
C ARG A 12 18.26 -6.87 4.55
N GLU A 13 17.12 -7.31 5.08
CA GLU A 13 16.11 -8.05 4.33
C GLU A 13 15.58 -7.26 3.12
N ARG A 14 15.31 -5.96 3.30
CA ARG A 14 14.87 -5.07 2.21
C ARG A 14 15.95 -4.83 1.15
N ILE A 15 17.22 -4.82 1.54
CA ILE A 15 18.36 -4.68 0.63
C ILE A 15 18.58 -5.99 -0.14
N GLU A 16 18.44 -7.15 0.51
CA GLU A 16 18.52 -8.46 -0.14
C GLU A 16 17.41 -8.63 -1.19
N ALA A 17 16.19 -8.18 -0.87
CA ALA A 17 15.06 -8.20 -1.80
C ALA A 17 15.25 -7.23 -2.98
N ASN A 18 15.89 -6.07 -2.77
CA ASN A 18 16.20 -5.09 -3.81
C ASN A 18 17.55 -4.40 -3.54
N PRO A 19 18.65 -4.84 -4.17
CA PRO A 19 20.00 -4.28 -3.97
C PRO A 19 20.12 -2.77 -4.24
N ALA A 20 19.28 -2.18 -5.08
CA ALA A 20 19.26 -0.73 -5.32
C ALA A 20 18.96 0.08 -4.06
N ASN A 21 18.27 -0.52 -3.08
CA ASN A 21 18.02 0.11 -1.79
C ASN A 21 19.28 0.45 -1.02
N LEU A 22 20.35 -0.35 -1.15
CA LEU A 22 21.63 -0.06 -0.50
C LEU A 22 22.23 1.25 -1.01
N GLU A 23 22.28 1.43 -2.32
CA GLU A 23 22.81 2.65 -2.94
C GLU A 23 21.98 3.87 -2.54
N ALA A 24 20.66 3.77 -2.60
CA ALA A 24 19.74 4.84 -2.21
C ALA A 24 19.95 5.26 -0.74
N LEU A 25 20.04 4.30 0.18
CA LEU A 25 20.26 4.56 1.60
C LEU A 25 21.65 5.13 1.87
N MET A 26 22.69 4.65 1.20
CA MET A 26 24.06 5.14 1.41
C MET A 26 24.30 6.53 0.85
N ASN A 27 23.52 6.96 -0.15
CA ASN A 27 23.54 8.31 -0.70
C ASN A 27 22.70 9.31 0.09
N MET A 28 21.90 8.85 1.05
CA MET A 28 21.06 9.69 1.90
C MET A 28 21.83 10.14 3.15
N THR A 29 21.62 11.40 3.58
CA THR A 29 22.12 11.84 4.88
C THR A 29 21.25 11.30 6.01
N ALA A 30 21.83 11.11 7.20
CA ALA A 30 21.08 10.64 8.36
C ALA A 30 19.96 11.61 8.76
N GLU A 31 20.21 12.92 8.64
CA GLU A 31 19.24 13.97 8.93
C GLU A 31 18.04 13.89 7.97
N HIS A 32 18.30 13.73 6.68
CA HIS A 32 17.23 13.58 5.69
C HIS A 32 16.41 12.32 5.93
N PHE A 33 17.08 11.20 6.23
CA PHE A 33 16.41 9.93 6.57
C PHE A 33 15.50 10.10 7.79
N ILE A 34 16.01 10.73 8.86
CA ILE A 34 15.24 10.97 10.10
C ILE A 34 14.03 11.86 9.82
N ASP A 35 14.19 12.93 9.02
CA ASP A 35 13.10 13.82 8.64
C ASP A 35 11.99 13.08 7.88
N VAL A 36 12.35 12.30 6.86
CA VAL A 36 11.40 11.49 6.09
C VAL A 36 10.67 10.48 6.97
N MET A 37 11.40 9.73 7.81
CA MET A 37 10.81 8.73 8.70
C MET A 37 9.95 9.35 9.81
N SER A 38 10.30 10.55 10.28
CA SER A 38 9.49 11.28 11.26
C SER A 38 8.15 11.71 10.67
N ARG A 39 8.16 12.27 9.47
CA ARG A 39 6.91 12.63 8.74
C ARG A 39 6.04 11.42 8.46
N LEU A 40 6.67 10.31 8.05
CA LEU A 40 5.95 9.06 7.83
C LEU A 40 5.29 8.56 9.12
N ARG A 41 6.03 8.59 10.25
CA ARG A 41 5.51 8.22 11.56
C ARG A 41 4.32 9.11 11.96
N GLU A 42 4.40 10.42 11.75
CA GLU A 42 3.31 11.36 12.03
C GLU A 42 2.04 10.98 11.26
N LEU A 43 2.15 10.67 9.97
CA LEU A 43 1.02 10.21 9.16
C LEU A 43 0.38 8.94 9.76
N PHE A 44 1.20 7.99 10.20
CA PHE A 44 0.70 6.74 10.78
C PHE A 44 0.12 6.89 12.19
N THR A 45 0.61 7.84 13.00
CA THR A 45 0.18 7.98 14.40
C THR A 45 -0.93 9.01 14.58
N GLU A 46 -0.82 10.18 13.98
CA GLU A 46 -1.78 11.26 14.16
C GLU A 46 -3.09 11.02 13.39
N ARG A 47 -3.00 10.33 12.26
CA ARG A 47 -4.15 10.04 11.40
C ARG A 47 -4.55 8.55 11.40
N ALA A 48 -4.11 7.80 12.41
CA ALA A 48 -4.43 6.37 12.55
C ALA A 48 -5.93 6.10 12.77
N HIS A 49 -6.69 7.10 13.22
CA HIS A 49 -8.14 7.01 13.44
C HIS A 49 -8.95 7.14 12.14
N LEU A 50 -8.31 7.53 11.03
CA LEU A 50 -9.00 7.68 9.75
C LEU A 50 -9.27 6.30 9.12
N PRO A 51 -10.38 6.15 8.38
CA PRO A 51 -10.78 4.86 7.79
C PRO A 51 -9.77 4.36 6.75
N VAL A 52 -9.09 5.28 6.07
CA VAL A 52 -7.94 5.01 5.20
C VAL A 52 -6.79 5.88 5.67
N MET A 53 -5.63 5.26 5.85
CA MET A 53 -4.47 5.94 6.44
C MET A 53 -4.15 7.27 5.77
N GLY A 54 -4.16 8.32 6.57
CA GLY A 54 -3.78 9.66 6.14
C GLY A 54 -4.80 10.41 5.29
N VAL A 55 -5.97 9.80 4.98
CA VAL A 55 -7.00 10.37 4.09
C VAL A 55 -8.31 10.52 4.85
N THR A 56 -8.88 11.73 4.83
CA THR A 56 -10.17 12.03 5.45
C THR A 56 -11.35 11.48 4.62
N GLU A 57 -12.51 11.35 5.24
CA GLU A 57 -13.73 10.95 4.53
C GLU A 57 -14.09 11.92 3.41
N ASP A 58 -13.99 13.24 3.66
CA ASP A 58 -14.28 14.27 2.66
C ASP A 58 -13.33 14.18 1.45
N GLU A 59 -12.05 13.90 1.70
CA GLU A 59 -11.07 13.68 0.63
C GLU A 59 -11.43 12.44 -0.21
N LEU A 60 -11.81 11.33 0.42
CA LEU A 60 -12.26 10.13 -0.29
C LEU A 60 -13.53 10.38 -1.09
N GLN A 61 -14.51 11.06 -0.51
CA GLN A 61 -15.76 11.43 -1.18
C GLN A 61 -15.57 12.42 -2.33
N SER A 62 -14.48 13.18 -2.32
CA SER A 62 -14.13 14.12 -3.38
C SER A 62 -13.55 13.47 -4.63
N ILE A 63 -13.14 12.21 -4.57
CA ILE A 63 -12.55 11.47 -5.69
C ILE A 63 -13.58 11.31 -6.81
N LYS A 64 -13.23 11.82 -7.99
CA LYS A 64 -14.07 11.75 -9.20
C LYS A 64 -13.52 10.78 -10.24
N ALA A 65 -12.27 10.39 -10.09
CA ALA A 65 -11.65 9.42 -11.00
C ALA A 65 -12.33 8.05 -10.86
N PRO A 66 -12.55 7.32 -11.96
CA PRO A 66 -12.95 5.93 -11.88
C PRO A 66 -11.99 5.14 -11.01
N THR A 67 -12.52 4.41 -10.05
CA THR A 67 -11.72 3.74 -9.02
C THR A 67 -12.11 2.27 -8.90
N ILE A 68 -11.13 1.39 -8.90
CA ILE A 68 -11.28 -0.01 -8.50
C ILE A 68 -10.34 -0.32 -7.35
N ILE A 69 -10.81 -1.08 -6.39
CA ILE A 69 -10.10 -1.41 -5.16
C ILE A 69 -9.98 -2.93 -5.06
N ILE A 70 -8.76 -3.41 -4.83
CA ILE A 70 -8.49 -4.77 -4.38
C ILE A 70 -7.98 -4.65 -2.94
N PRO A 71 -8.77 -5.02 -1.93
CA PRO A 71 -8.34 -4.95 -0.54
C PRO A 71 -7.16 -5.86 -0.24
N GLY A 72 -6.29 -5.44 0.66
CA GLY A 72 -5.30 -6.33 1.27
C GLY A 72 -5.94 -7.25 2.32
N ASN A 73 -5.14 -8.13 2.91
CA ASN A 73 -5.60 -9.17 3.82
C ASN A 73 -4.62 -9.41 4.99
N ASP A 74 -3.84 -8.39 5.35
CA ASP A 74 -2.89 -8.42 6.47
C ASP A 74 -2.99 -7.16 7.35
N LYS A 75 -2.19 -7.08 8.42
CA LYS A 75 -2.23 -5.93 9.34
C LYS A 75 -1.77 -4.62 8.72
N THR A 76 -0.86 -4.66 7.75
CA THR A 76 -0.36 -3.47 7.06
C THR A 76 -1.33 -3.01 5.98
N HIS A 77 -1.94 -3.96 5.28
CA HIS A 77 -2.89 -3.72 4.20
C HIS A 77 -4.23 -4.38 4.57
N SER A 78 -4.95 -3.78 5.52
CA SER A 78 -6.15 -4.40 6.04
C SER A 78 -7.29 -4.40 5.01
N SER A 79 -8.05 -5.48 4.97
CA SER A 79 -9.26 -5.59 4.15
C SER A 79 -10.28 -4.53 4.55
N GLU A 80 -10.33 -4.18 5.83
CA GLU A 80 -11.23 -3.15 6.37
C GLU A 80 -10.97 -1.77 5.77
N SER A 81 -9.69 -1.39 5.57
CA SER A 81 -9.33 -0.12 4.93
C SER A 81 -9.80 -0.08 3.47
N GLY A 82 -9.63 -1.18 2.73
CA GLY A 82 -10.14 -1.29 1.36
C GLY A 82 -11.67 -1.22 1.29
N GLN A 83 -12.36 -1.88 2.21
CA GLN A 83 -13.82 -1.80 2.33
C GLN A 83 -14.28 -0.38 2.70
N ALA A 84 -13.57 0.31 3.60
CA ALA A 84 -13.85 1.68 3.97
C ALA A 84 -13.67 2.63 2.76
N ALA A 85 -12.59 2.49 2.01
CA ALA A 85 -12.36 3.25 0.79
C ALA A 85 -13.52 3.04 -0.22
N HIS A 86 -13.95 1.79 -0.41
CA HIS A 86 -15.07 1.49 -1.32
C HIS A 86 -16.39 2.15 -0.87
N ARG A 87 -16.68 2.16 0.42
CA ARG A 87 -17.91 2.82 0.93
C ARG A 87 -17.87 4.33 0.75
N LEU A 88 -16.69 4.95 0.79
CA LEU A 88 -16.53 6.40 0.81
C LEU A 88 -16.26 7.01 -0.57
N ILE A 89 -15.63 6.28 -1.48
CA ILE A 89 -15.33 6.77 -2.84
C ILE A 89 -16.56 6.56 -3.74
N PRO A 90 -17.21 7.64 -4.22
CA PRO A 90 -18.41 7.52 -5.04
C PRO A 90 -18.14 6.75 -6.34
N GLY A 91 -18.98 5.75 -6.62
CA GLY A 91 -18.90 4.97 -7.85
C GLY A 91 -17.68 4.04 -7.95
N SER A 92 -16.91 3.88 -6.88
CA SER A 92 -15.83 2.91 -6.85
C SER A 92 -16.36 1.48 -6.98
N ARG A 93 -15.54 0.60 -7.53
CA ARG A 93 -15.77 -0.84 -7.56
C ARG A 93 -14.82 -1.54 -6.59
N ILE A 94 -15.21 -2.70 -6.10
CA ILE A 94 -14.36 -3.53 -5.23
C ILE A 94 -14.29 -4.93 -5.80
N HIS A 95 -13.10 -5.51 -5.78
CA HIS A 95 -12.86 -6.91 -6.11
C HIS A 95 -12.11 -7.58 -4.95
N ASN A 96 -12.73 -8.58 -4.35
CA ASN A 96 -12.13 -9.32 -3.24
C ASN A 96 -11.47 -10.58 -3.78
N LEU A 97 -10.19 -10.75 -3.52
CA LEU A 97 -9.50 -12.01 -3.77
C LEU A 97 -9.92 -13.08 -2.75
N SER A 98 -9.80 -14.36 -3.12
CA SER A 98 -10.10 -15.48 -2.23
C SER A 98 -8.97 -15.75 -1.21
N ILE A 99 -8.39 -14.68 -0.66
CA ILE A 99 -7.40 -14.73 0.41
C ILE A 99 -8.08 -14.34 1.70
N ALA A 100 -8.02 -15.21 2.71
CA ALA A 100 -8.54 -14.86 4.04
C ALA A 100 -7.64 -13.84 4.74
N ASP A 101 -8.26 -13.00 5.59
CA ASP A 101 -7.52 -12.09 6.45
C ASP A 101 -6.59 -12.85 7.40
N GLN A 102 -5.35 -12.41 7.51
CA GLN A 102 -4.33 -13.04 8.32
C GLN A 102 -3.81 -12.08 9.39
N ASP A 103 -3.63 -12.60 10.61
CA ASP A 103 -3.08 -11.84 11.73
C ASP A 103 -1.53 -11.77 11.68
N VAL A 104 -1.00 -11.38 10.51
CA VAL A 104 0.43 -11.20 10.25
C VAL A 104 0.72 -9.77 9.80
N PRO A 105 1.91 -9.24 10.06
CA PRO A 105 2.28 -7.89 9.61
C PRO A 105 2.21 -7.72 8.09
N LEU A 106 2.63 -8.74 7.34
CA LEU A 106 2.64 -8.76 5.90
C LEU A 106 2.48 -10.21 5.40
N ILE A 107 1.55 -10.43 4.48
CA ILE A 107 1.41 -11.71 3.79
C ILE A 107 2.60 -11.89 2.84
N PRO A 108 3.33 -13.03 2.90
CA PRO A 108 4.42 -13.32 1.99
C PRO A 108 3.97 -13.31 0.51
N PHE A 109 4.86 -12.84 -0.37
CA PHE A 109 4.54 -12.69 -1.79
C PHE A 109 4.10 -14.00 -2.47
N ASP A 110 4.64 -15.13 -2.07
CA ASP A 110 4.28 -16.46 -2.61
C ASP A 110 2.80 -16.81 -2.38
N GLN A 111 2.17 -16.25 -1.36
CA GLN A 111 0.72 -16.40 -1.13
C GLN A 111 -0.12 -15.51 -2.05
N TRP A 112 0.45 -14.41 -2.58
CA TRP A 112 -0.19 -13.53 -3.55
C TRP A 112 0.03 -13.99 -4.99
N ALA A 113 1.16 -14.62 -5.29
CA ALA A 113 1.55 -15.06 -6.62
C ALA A 113 0.45 -15.86 -7.37
N PRO A 114 -0.32 -16.76 -6.74
CA PRO A 114 -1.42 -17.47 -7.41
C PRO A 114 -2.53 -16.55 -7.96
N TYR A 115 -2.65 -15.33 -7.44
CA TYR A 115 -3.70 -14.38 -7.82
C TYR A 115 -3.23 -13.31 -8.82
N GLU A 116 -1.96 -13.32 -9.25
CA GLU A 116 -1.41 -12.33 -10.17
C GLU A 116 -2.21 -12.22 -11.48
N VAL A 117 -2.64 -13.34 -12.05
CA VAL A 117 -3.44 -13.37 -13.28
C VAL A 117 -4.80 -12.73 -13.03
N GLU A 118 -5.48 -13.10 -11.95
CA GLU A 118 -6.77 -12.53 -11.56
C GLU A 118 -6.67 -11.02 -11.33
N ILE A 119 -5.67 -10.56 -10.59
CA ILE A 119 -5.41 -9.13 -10.33
C ILE A 119 -5.18 -8.39 -11.65
N THR A 120 -4.36 -8.96 -12.54
CA THR A 120 -4.07 -8.39 -13.85
C THR A 120 -5.33 -8.28 -14.70
N ASP A 121 -6.14 -9.33 -14.75
CA ASP A 121 -7.37 -9.37 -15.54
C ASP A 121 -8.39 -8.33 -15.03
N VAL A 122 -8.52 -8.19 -13.71
CA VAL A 122 -9.39 -7.20 -13.06
C VAL A 122 -8.96 -5.78 -13.44
N PHE A 123 -7.68 -5.44 -13.33
CA PHE A 123 -7.20 -4.11 -13.70
C PHE A 123 -7.29 -3.86 -15.22
N CYS A 124 -6.89 -4.83 -16.03
CA CYS A 124 -6.97 -4.70 -17.49
C CYS A 124 -8.42 -4.57 -17.98
N GLY A 125 -9.35 -5.33 -17.39
CA GLY A 125 -10.77 -5.22 -17.67
C GLY A 125 -11.31 -3.84 -17.32
N PHE A 126 -11.04 -3.37 -16.12
CA PHE A 126 -11.42 -2.03 -15.67
C PHE A 126 -10.87 -0.92 -16.58
N MET A 127 -9.59 -0.97 -16.94
CA MET A 127 -8.98 0.02 -17.82
C MET A 127 -9.61 0.05 -19.22
N LYS A 128 -9.92 -1.13 -19.78
CA LYS A 128 -10.57 -1.23 -21.11
C LYS A 128 -11.97 -0.59 -21.10
N GLU A 129 -12.73 -0.81 -20.04
CA GLU A 129 -14.07 -0.21 -19.89
C GLU A 129 -13.97 1.32 -19.84
N ILE A 130 -13.08 1.87 -19.00
CA ILE A 130 -12.88 3.31 -18.88
C ILE A 130 -12.45 3.95 -20.22
N ILE A 131 -11.55 3.29 -20.96
CA ILE A 131 -11.10 3.79 -22.28
C ILE A 131 -12.25 3.75 -23.30
N ALA A 132 -13.13 2.76 -23.21
CA ALA A 132 -14.26 2.64 -24.15
C ALA A 132 -15.38 3.68 -23.90
N GLU A 133 -15.44 4.26 -22.70
CA GLU A 133 -16.42 5.28 -22.31
C GLU A 133 -16.00 6.71 -22.69
N HIS A 134 -14.75 6.90 -23.13
CA HIS A 134 -14.15 8.19 -23.49
C HIS A 134 -13.67 8.23 -24.93
#